data_e71ca413c7ad9ac89972380bd8dec58f
#
_entry.id   e71ca413c7ad9ac89972380bd8dec58f
#
_cell.length_a   1.000
_cell.length_b   1.000
_cell.length_c   1.000
_cell.angle_alpha   90.00
_cell.angle_beta   90.00
_cell.angle_gamma   90.00
#
_symmetry.space_group_name_H-M   'P 1'
#
loop_
_entity.id
_entity.type
_entity.pdbx_description
1 polymer ?
#
loop_
_entity_poly.entity_id
_entity_poly.type
_entity_poly.pdbx_seq_one_letter_code
_entity_poly.pdbx_strand_id
1 'polypeptide(L)'
;MKHPSSLAWLIAIAALLPQAALAQRAEYEAMVARHASANGVPVVLVHRVIVRESRYQPALVGRGGTIGLMQIKLATARALGYSGDAQGLRDPDTNLAYGVKYLAGAYHAANGDHSRAMHYYASGYYDVAKRQRRERAVTAGIESFGNPDPAHVARPKAPGKTPAEAHAQQVLKP
;
A
#
# COMPACT_ATOMS: atom_id res chain seq x y z
N MET A 1 -51.88 -33.70 19.08
CA MET A 1 -50.73 -33.38 18.23
C MET A 1 -50.07 -32.12 18.80
N LYS A 2 -48.86 -32.25 19.38
CA LYS A 2 -48.14 -31.13 20.02
C LYS A 2 -47.25 -30.49 18.94
N HIS A 3 -47.51 -29.23 18.60
CA HIS A 3 -46.66 -28.46 17.69
C HIS A 3 -45.28 -28.21 18.37
N PRO A 4 -44.16 -28.49 17.67
CA PRO A 4 -42.85 -28.11 18.22
C PRO A 4 -42.78 -26.61 18.29
N SER A 5 -42.43 -26.10 19.44
CA SER A 5 -42.39 -24.67 19.77
C SER A 5 -41.50 -23.92 18.81
N SER A 6 -42.05 -22.87 18.23
CA SER A 6 -41.37 -21.91 17.28
C SER A 6 -40.02 -21.39 17.81
N LEU A 7 -39.78 -21.52 19.09
CA LEU A 7 -38.52 -21.11 19.75
C LEU A 7 -37.31 -22.00 19.35
N ALA A 8 -37.54 -23.29 19.05
CA ALA A 8 -36.48 -24.21 18.66
C ALA A 8 -35.88 -23.89 17.27
N TRP A 9 -36.70 -23.37 16.36
CA TRP A 9 -36.26 -22.95 15.02
C TRP A 9 -35.41 -21.68 15.05
N LEU A 10 -35.69 -20.74 15.95
CA LEU A 10 -34.91 -19.48 16.07
C LEU A 10 -33.51 -19.73 16.65
N ILE A 11 -33.35 -20.69 17.54
CA ILE A 11 -32.07 -21.08 18.13
C ILE A 11 -31.18 -21.79 17.08
N ALA A 12 -31.76 -22.63 16.23
CA ALA A 12 -31.02 -23.31 15.15
C ALA A 12 -30.46 -22.35 14.09
N ILE A 13 -31.18 -21.29 13.75
CA ILE A 13 -30.73 -20.26 12.79
C ILE A 13 -29.60 -19.41 13.37
N ALA A 14 -29.63 -19.08 14.66
CA ALA A 14 -28.59 -18.30 15.31
C ALA A 14 -27.24 -19.03 15.41
N ALA A 15 -27.24 -20.37 15.46
CA ALA A 15 -26.01 -21.18 15.53
C ALA A 15 -25.30 -21.34 14.18
N LEU A 16 -25.99 -21.12 13.04
CA LEU A 16 -25.43 -21.29 11.70
C LEU A 16 -24.66 -20.05 11.18
N LEU A 17 -24.96 -18.85 11.70
CA LEU A 17 -24.34 -17.60 11.25
C LEU A 17 -22.82 -17.52 11.45
N PRO A 18 -22.23 -17.95 12.57
CA PRO A 18 -20.78 -17.89 12.73
C PRO A 18 -20.03 -18.91 11.86
N GLN A 19 -20.64 -20.05 11.54
CA GLN A 19 -20.02 -21.08 10.70
C GLN A 19 -19.93 -20.65 9.23
N ALA A 20 -20.94 -19.95 8.71
CA ALA A 20 -20.91 -19.41 7.35
C ALA A 20 -19.79 -18.36 7.17
N ALA A 21 -19.59 -17.49 8.15
CA ALA A 21 -18.52 -16.49 8.11
C ALA A 21 -17.11 -17.13 8.17
N LEU A 22 -16.94 -18.21 8.94
CA LEU A 22 -15.69 -18.96 9.01
C LEU A 22 -15.40 -19.70 7.71
N ALA A 23 -16.40 -20.32 7.08
CA ALA A 23 -16.25 -20.97 5.79
C ALA A 23 -15.89 -19.98 4.67
N GLN A 24 -16.56 -18.83 4.63
CA GLN A 24 -16.22 -17.75 3.68
C GLN A 24 -14.79 -17.22 3.89
N ARG A 25 -14.36 -17.09 5.12
CA ARG A 25 -12.98 -16.69 5.42
C ARG A 25 -11.97 -17.72 4.89
N ALA A 26 -12.21 -19.02 5.12
CA ALA A 26 -11.32 -20.10 4.67
C ALA A 26 -11.18 -20.12 3.14
N GLU A 27 -12.26 -19.84 2.41
CA GLU A 27 -12.25 -19.76 0.94
C GLU A 27 -11.25 -18.73 0.41
N TYR A 28 -11.13 -17.58 1.09
CA TYR A 28 -10.26 -16.48 0.63
C TYR A 28 -8.87 -16.46 1.27
N GLU A 29 -8.58 -17.35 2.23
CA GLU A 29 -7.34 -17.32 3.03
C GLU A 29 -6.09 -17.35 2.14
N ALA A 30 -6.02 -18.25 1.17
CA ALA A 30 -4.86 -18.40 0.27
C ALA A 30 -4.67 -17.15 -0.64
N MET A 31 -5.78 -16.58 -1.16
CA MET A 31 -5.72 -15.35 -1.96
C MET A 31 -5.26 -14.17 -1.12
N VAL A 32 -5.82 -14.00 0.08
CA VAL A 32 -5.44 -12.94 1.01
C VAL A 32 -3.97 -13.04 1.38
N ALA A 33 -3.48 -14.25 1.73
CA ALA A 33 -2.08 -14.45 2.09
C ALA A 33 -1.13 -14.10 0.94
N ARG A 34 -1.46 -14.49 -0.29
CA ARG A 34 -0.68 -14.16 -1.48
C ARG A 34 -0.59 -12.65 -1.73
N HIS A 35 -1.71 -11.94 -1.74
CA HIS A 35 -1.73 -10.49 -1.98
C HIS A 35 -1.12 -9.70 -0.81
N ALA A 36 -1.33 -10.14 0.43
CA ALA A 36 -0.73 -9.54 1.61
C ALA A 36 0.80 -9.62 1.56
N SER A 37 1.35 -10.81 1.29
CA SER A 37 2.79 -11.03 1.13
C SER A 37 3.38 -10.20 0.00
N ALA A 38 2.76 -10.19 -1.18
CA ALA A 38 3.22 -9.45 -2.34
C ALA A 38 3.29 -7.93 -2.10
N ASN A 39 2.52 -7.40 -1.16
CA ASN A 39 2.45 -5.97 -0.85
C ASN A 39 3.03 -5.59 0.52
N GLY A 40 3.64 -6.53 1.25
CA GLY A 40 4.22 -6.27 2.57
C GLY A 40 3.21 -5.84 3.63
N VAL A 41 1.98 -6.36 3.56
CA VAL A 41 0.89 -6.05 4.50
C VAL A 41 0.61 -7.27 5.38
N PRO A 42 0.43 -7.11 6.71
CA PRO A 42 0.03 -8.22 7.55
C PRO A 42 -1.31 -8.85 7.13
N VAL A 43 -1.35 -10.17 6.98
CA VAL A 43 -2.56 -10.94 6.60
C VAL A 43 -3.75 -10.57 7.50
N VAL A 44 -3.51 -10.47 8.81
CA VAL A 44 -4.55 -10.11 9.78
C VAL A 44 -5.16 -8.73 9.52
N LEU A 45 -4.38 -7.77 9.01
CA LEU A 45 -4.88 -6.44 8.68
C LEU A 45 -5.80 -6.50 7.45
N VAL A 46 -5.44 -7.29 6.43
CA VAL A 46 -6.29 -7.48 5.24
C VAL A 46 -7.64 -8.08 5.64
N HIS A 47 -7.64 -9.15 6.46
CA HIS A 47 -8.88 -9.74 6.97
C HIS A 47 -9.75 -8.74 7.75
N ARG A 48 -9.14 -7.90 8.60
CA ARG A 48 -9.87 -6.87 9.35
C ARG A 48 -10.55 -5.86 8.42
N VAL A 49 -9.88 -5.47 7.33
CA VAL A 49 -10.48 -4.58 6.32
C VAL A 49 -11.63 -5.29 5.61
N ILE A 50 -11.46 -6.53 5.14
CA ILE A 50 -12.53 -7.29 4.46
C ILE A 50 -13.77 -7.45 5.37
N VAL A 51 -13.57 -7.81 6.63
CA VAL A 51 -14.68 -7.92 7.60
C VAL A 51 -15.43 -6.60 7.74
N ARG A 52 -14.71 -5.50 7.88
CA ARG A 52 -15.29 -4.17 8.03
C ARG A 52 -16.02 -3.71 6.79
N GLU A 53 -15.44 -3.93 5.59
CA GLU A 53 -15.92 -3.36 4.34
C GLU A 53 -17.06 -4.17 3.72
N SER A 54 -16.97 -5.50 3.70
CA SER A 54 -17.92 -6.36 2.98
C SER A 54 -18.42 -7.57 3.75
N ARG A 55 -17.80 -7.92 4.88
CA ARG A 55 -18.03 -9.21 5.55
C ARG A 55 -17.88 -10.40 4.59
N TYR A 56 -16.84 -10.37 3.75
CA TYR A 56 -16.55 -11.37 2.71
C TYR A 56 -17.61 -11.51 1.60
N GLN A 57 -18.31 -10.45 1.25
CA GLN A 57 -19.27 -10.44 0.15
C GLN A 57 -18.62 -9.88 -1.12
N PRO A 58 -18.16 -10.72 -2.08
CA PRO A 58 -17.41 -10.26 -3.24
C PRO A 58 -18.27 -9.46 -4.22
N ALA A 59 -19.57 -9.76 -4.30
CA ALA A 59 -20.50 -9.07 -5.20
C ALA A 59 -21.04 -7.75 -4.62
N LEU A 60 -20.69 -7.40 -3.36
CA LEU A 60 -21.23 -6.21 -2.70
C LEU A 60 -20.86 -4.95 -3.46
N VAL A 61 -21.86 -4.11 -3.72
CA VAL A 61 -21.70 -2.74 -4.21
C VAL A 61 -22.23 -1.80 -3.14
N GLY A 62 -21.32 -1.02 -2.57
CA GLY A 62 -21.61 -0.08 -1.50
C GLY A 62 -22.02 1.30 -2.00
N ARG A 63 -22.35 2.17 -1.06
CA ARG A 63 -22.67 3.57 -1.35
C ARG A 63 -21.48 4.28 -2.00
N GLY A 64 -21.74 5.11 -3.01
CA GLY A 64 -20.68 5.83 -3.72
C GLY A 64 -19.87 4.96 -4.67
N GLY A 65 -20.38 3.75 -5.04
CA GLY A 65 -19.80 2.89 -6.07
C GLY A 65 -18.55 2.14 -5.61
N THR A 66 -18.42 1.84 -4.33
CA THR A 66 -17.40 0.92 -3.81
C THR A 66 -17.78 -0.52 -4.13
N ILE A 67 -16.81 -1.40 -4.41
CA ILE A 67 -17.05 -2.72 -5.00
C ILE A 67 -16.23 -3.79 -4.27
N GLY A 68 -16.88 -4.94 -4.05
CA GLY A 68 -16.24 -6.20 -3.72
C GLY A 68 -15.76 -6.35 -2.29
N LEU A 69 -14.85 -7.32 -2.07
CA LEU A 69 -14.35 -7.71 -0.74
C LEU A 69 -13.79 -6.53 0.05
N MET A 70 -13.02 -5.68 -0.60
CA MET A 70 -12.34 -4.55 0.03
C MET A 70 -13.03 -3.21 -0.26
N GLN A 71 -14.22 -3.19 -0.86
CA GLN A 71 -15.00 -1.99 -1.17
C GLN A 71 -14.15 -0.88 -1.83
N ILE A 72 -13.35 -1.26 -2.84
CA ILE A 72 -12.53 -0.31 -3.58
C ILE A 72 -13.35 0.40 -4.67
N LYS A 73 -13.10 1.69 -4.90
CA LYS A 73 -13.71 2.43 -6.01
C LYS A 73 -12.98 2.14 -7.32
N LEU A 74 -13.72 2.09 -8.44
CA LEU A 74 -13.14 1.91 -9.76
C LEU A 74 -12.06 2.97 -10.06
N ALA A 75 -12.28 4.22 -9.71
CA ALA A 75 -11.30 5.29 -9.90
C ALA A 75 -10.00 5.03 -9.11
N THR A 76 -10.12 4.51 -7.86
CA THR A 76 -8.95 4.15 -7.05
C THR A 76 -8.19 2.97 -7.64
N ALA A 77 -8.91 1.93 -8.09
CA ALA A 77 -8.28 0.78 -8.74
C ALA A 77 -7.55 1.20 -10.04
N ARG A 78 -8.16 2.07 -10.85
CA ARG A 78 -7.54 2.63 -12.07
C ARG A 78 -6.28 3.44 -11.78
N ALA A 79 -6.29 4.25 -10.74
CA ALA A 79 -5.09 4.99 -10.30
C ALA A 79 -3.94 4.06 -9.86
N LEU A 80 -4.25 2.81 -9.51
CA LEU A 80 -3.28 1.77 -9.16
C LEU A 80 -2.91 0.85 -10.35
N GLY A 81 -3.43 1.14 -11.56
CA GLY A 81 -3.11 0.41 -12.79
C GLY A 81 -4.15 -0.59 -13.26
N TYR A 82 -5.37 -0.60 -12.69
CA TYR A 82 -6.45 -1.43 -13.18
C TYR A 82 -7.00 -0.88 -14.50
N SER A 83 -7.09 -1.72 -15.54
CA SER A 83 -7.59 -1.33 -16.87
C SER A 83 -9.01 -1.86 -17.16
N GLY A 84 -9.58 -2.71 -16.29
CA GLY A 84 -10.90 -3.28 -16.46
C GLY A 84 -12.05 -2.35 -16.06
N ASP A 85 -13.23 -2.92 -16.02
CA ASP A 85 -14.47 -2.24 -15.65
C ASP A 85 -14.90 -2.50 -14.20
N ALA A 86 -16.04 -1.93 -13.80
CA ALA A 86 -16.60 -2.11 -12.46
C ALA A 86 -17.02 -3.56 -12.18
N GLN A 87 -17.42 -4.32 -13.22
CA GLN A 87 -17.83 -5.71 -13.05
C GLN A 87 -16.64 -6.60 -12.70
N GLY A 88 -15.47 -6.38 -13.32
CA GLY A 88 -14.26 -7.12 -13.03
C GLY A 88 -13.76 -6.95 -11.58
N LEU A 89 -14.10 -5.85 -10.91
CA LEU A 89 -13.78 -5.65 -9.48
C LEU A 89 -14.66 -6.49 -8.53
N ARG A 90 -15.66 -7.22 -9.02
CA ARG A 90 -16.42 -8.20 -8.22
C ARG A 90 -15.71 -9.55 -8.16
N ASP A 91 -14.75 -9.79 -9.03
CA ASP A 91 -13.86 -10.95 -8.92
C ASP A 91 -12.98 -10.81 -7.67
N PRO A 92 -12.96 -11.81 -6.77
CA PRO A 92 -12.25 -11.73 -5.50
C PRO A 92 -10.76 -11.48 -5.67
N ASP A 93 -10.11 -12.15 -6.61
CA ASP A 93 -8.66 -12.04 -6.82
C ASP A 93 -8.28 -10.66 -7.35
N THR A 94 -9.02 -10.17 -8.35
CA THR A 94 -8.88 -8.81 -8.88
C THR A 94 -9.11 -7.75 -7.80
N ASN A 95 -10.15 -7.92 -6.97
CA ASN A 95 -10.47 -6.99 -5.89
C ASN A 95 -9.36 -6.92 -4.85
N LEU A 96 -8.82 -8.08 -4.44
CA LEU A 96 -7.72 -8.18 -3.51
C LEU A 96 -6.42 -7.60 -4.09
N ALA A 97 -6.14 -7.82 -5.37
CA ALA A 97 -4.94 -7.27 -6.01
C ALA A 97 -4.85 -5.73 -5.87
N TYR A 98 -5.93 -5.02 -6.11
CA TYR A 98 -5.96 -3.56 -6.03
C TYR A 98 -6.31 -3.03 -4.64
N GLY A 99 -7.19 -3.71 -3.90
CA GLY A 99 -7.55 -3.35 -2.55
C GLY A 99 -6.39 -3.48 -1.56
N VAL A 100 -5.61 -4.57 -1.63
CA VAL A 100 -4.42 -4.77 -0.78
C VAL A 100 -3.31 -3.81 -1.19
N LYS A 101 -3.11 -3.54 -2.48
CA LYS A 101 -2.17 -2.53 -2.96
C LYS A 101 -2.50 -1.13 -2.42
N TYR A 102 -3.79 -0.76 -2.38
CA TYR A 102 -4.24 0.48 -1.76
C TYR A 102 -4.00 0.47 -0.24
N LEU A 103 -4.29 -0.64 0.44
CA LEU A 103 -4.05 -0.81 1.86
C LEU A 103 -2.56 -0.73 2.21
N ALA A 104 -1.67 -1.23 1.36
CA ALA A 104 -0.24 -1.10 1.55
C ALA A 104 0.21 0.36 1.64
N GLY A 105 -0.31 1.22 0.76
CA GLY A 105 -0.04 2.66 0.83
C GLY A 105 -0.54 3.28 2.14
N ALA A 106 -1.73 2.91 2.59
CA ALA A 106 -2.29 3.37 3.87
C ALA A 106 -1.47 2.85 5.06
N TYR A 107 -1.02 1.59 5.02
CA TYR A 107 -0.20 0.97 6.06
C TYR A 107 1.18 1.63 6.18
N HIS A 108 1.84 1.92 5.06
CA HIS A 108 3.09 2.67 5.04
C HIS A 108 2.92 4.10 5.55
N ALA A 109 1.87 4.81 5.13
CA ALA A 109 1.56 6.15 5.62
C ALA A 109 1.24 6.16 7.14
N ALA A 110 0.75 5.04 7.66
CA ALA A 110 0.47 4.84 9.08
C ALA A 110 1.72 4.41 9.90
N ASN A 111 2.90 4.27 9.27
CA ASN A 111 4.12 3.73 9.87
C ASN A 111 3.88 2.37 10.55
N GLY A 112 3.11 1.48 9.92
CA GLY A 112 2.82 0.13 10.40
C GLY A 112 1.71 0.03 11.47
N ASP A 113 1.11 1.12 11.90
CA ASP A 113 -0.01 1.09 12.85
C ASP A 113 -1.30 0.62 12.17
N HIS A 114 -1.85 -0.51 12.63
CA HIS A 114 -3.02 -1.14 12.02
C HIS A 114 -4.29 -0.30 12.12
N SER A 115 -4.51 0.35 13.25
CA SER A 115 -5.73 1.16 13.47
C SER A 115 -5.72 2.40 12.61
N ARG A 116 -4.57 3.06 12.53
CA ARG A 116 -4.33 4.21 11.67
C ARG A 116 -4.39 3.85 10.20
N ALA A 117 -3.82 2.69 9.81
CA ALA A 117 -3.93 2.17 8.45
C ALA A 117 -5.38 1.95 8.01
N MET A 118 -6.21 1.36 8.88
CA MET A 118 -7.65 1.21 8.62
C MET A 118 -8.37 2.56 8.51
N HIS A 119 -8.00 3.53 9.30
CA HIS A 119 -8.55 4.89 9.18
C HIS A 119 -8.16 5.52 7.85
N TYR A 120 -6.87 5.46 7.47
CA TYR A 120 -6.36 5.98 6.21
C TYR A 120 -6.93 5.25 4.98
N TYR A 121 -7.17 3.94 5.09
CA TYR A 121 -7.85 3.19 4.04
C TYR A 121 -9.24 3.76 3.75
N ALA A 122 -10.00 4.06 4.78
CA ALA A 122 -11.38 4.58 4.65
C ALA A 122 -11.45 6.05 4.24
N SER A 123 -10.57 6.90 4.78
CA SER A 123 -10.60 8.36 4.57
C SER A 123 -9.70 8.85 3.43
N GLY A 124 -8.80 8.01 2.93
CA GLY A 124 -7.71 8.39 2.04
C GLY A 124 -6.43 8.77 2.80
N TYR A 125 -5.28 8.52 2.18
CA TYR A 125 -3.97 8.78 2.78
C TYR A 125 -3.05 9.64 1.90
N TYR A 126 -3.53 10.11 0.76
CA TYR A 126 -2.71 10.81 -0.24
C TYR A 126 -1.99 12.04 0.34
N ASP A 127 -2.70 12.89 1.05
CA ASP A 127 -2.12 14.13 1.62
C ASP A 127 -1.10 13.82 2.72
N VAL A 128 -1.38 12.80 3.54
CA VAL A 128 -0.44 12.33 4.57
C VAL A 128 0.83 11.81 3.94
N ALA A 129 0.73 10.93 2.95
CA ALA A 129 1.88 10.36 2.24
C ALA A 129 2.69 11.45 1.51
N LYS A 130 2.02 12.43 0.89
CA LYS A 130 2.68 13.56 0.23
C LYS A 130 3.46 14.43 1.21
N ARG A 131 2.89 14.73 2.38
CA ARG A 131 3.57 15.47 3.43
C ARG A 131 4.79 14.72 3.94
N GLN A 132 4.66 13.45 4.30
CA GLN A 132 5.77 12.62 4.78
C GLN A 132 6.90 12.51 3.76
N ARG A 133 6.56 12.39 2.46
CA ARG A 133 7.58 12.39 1.39
C ARG A 133 8.36 13.69 1.35
N ARG A 134 7.69 14.85 1.51
CA ARG A 134 8.35 16.16 1.57
C ARG A 134 9.25 16.28 2.79
N GLU A 135 8.77 15.87 3.96
CA GLU A 135 9.54 15.90 5.21
C GLU A 135 10.81 15.05 5.10
N ARG A 136 10.69 13.82 4.58
CA ARG A 136 11.85 12.95 4.34
C ARG A 136 12.86 13.55 3.36
N ALA A 137 12.39 14.18 2.28
CA ALA A 137 13.25 14.83 1.29
C ALA A 137 14.01 16.02 1.91
N VAL A 138 13.37 16.81 2.76
CA VAL A 138 14.01 17.91 3.49
C VAL A 138 15.06 17.38 4.47
N THR A 139 14.73 16.34 5.25
CA THR A 139 15.68 15.73 6.20
C THR A 139 16.90 15.14 5.48
N ALA A 140 16.68 14.38 4.40
CA ALA A 140 17.77 13.84 3.58
C ALA A 140 18.63 14.93 2.95
N GLY A 141 18.03 16.06 2.54
CA GLY A 141 18.74 17.23 2.04
C GLY A 141 19.63 17.87 3.13
N ILE A 142 19.12 18.00 4.36
CA ILE A 142 19.87 18.54 5.48
C ILE A 142 21.06 17.62 5.85
N GLU A 143 20.86 16.31 5.88
CA GLU A 143 21.93 15.33 6.15
C GLU A 143 23.03 15.38 5.08
N SER A 144 22.64 15.58 3.79
CA SER A 144 23.59 15.72 2.68
C SER A 144 24.44 16.98 2.77
N PHE A 145 23.90 18.07 3.31
CA PHE A 145 24.65 19.33 3.55
C PHE A 145 25.41 19.34 4.88
N GLY A 146 25.00 18.52 5.85
CA GLY A 146 25.58 18.47 7.20
C GLY A 146 26.81 17.56 7.34
N ASN A 147 27.07 16.70 6.35
CA ASN A 147 28.26 15.84 6.33
C ASN A 147 29.13 16.18 5.11
N PRO A 148 30.09 17.12 5.23
CA PRO A 148 31.02 17.39 4.14
C PRO A 148 31.79 16.11 3.85
N ASP A 149 31.71 15.62 2.63
CA ASP A 149 32.45 14.47 2.11
C ASP A 149 33.94 14.67 2.42
N PRO A 150 34.60 13.82 3.25
CA PRO A 150 36.01 13.94 3.57
C PRO A 150 36.90 13.86 2.33
N ALA A 151 36.40 13.39 1.19
CA ALA A 151 37.13 13.37 -0.07
C ALA A 151 37.28 14.79 -0.70
N HIS A 152 36.49 15.78 -0.29
CA HIS A 152 36.56 17.14 -0.85
C HIS A 152 37.60 18.05 -0.15
N VAL A 153 38.15 17.62 0.99
CA VAL A 153 39.16 18.39 1.78
C VAL A 153 40.60 18.10 1.33
N ALA A 154 40.85 17.12 0.50
CA ALA A 154 42.20 16.69 0.13
C ALA A 154 42.44 16.64 -1.39
N ARG A 155 42.24 17.73 -2.10
CA ARG A 155 42.93 17.96 -3.38
C ARG A 155 43.93 19.10 -3.21
N PRO A 156 45.24 18.85 -3.08
CA PRO A 156 46.25 19.87 -3.23
C PRO A 156 46.15 20.44 -4.65
N LYS A 157 45.99 21.73 -4.76
CA LYS A 157 46.05 22.46 -6.04
C LYS A 157 47.40 22.13 -6.68
N ALA A 158 47.38 21.48 -7.84
CA ALA A 158 48.59 21.22 -8.62
C ALA A 158 49.37 22.54 -8.81
N PRO A 159 50.71 22.57 -8.61
CA PRO A 159 51.48 23.78 -8.81
C PRO A 159 51.33 24.24 -10.28
N GLY A 160 50.99 25.49 -10.43
CA GLY A 160 50.88 26.13 -11.74
C GLY A 160 52.21 26.03 -12.49
N LYS A 161 52.17 25.66 -13.77
CA LYS A 161 53.35 25.63 -14.65
C LYS A 161 54.00 26.98 -14.62
N THR A 162 55.31 27.03 -14.33
CA THR A 162 56.12 28.23 -14.38
C THR A 162 56.23 28.78 -15.82
N PRO A 163 56.37 30.10 -16.04
CA PRO A 163 56.44 30.67 -17.37
C PRO A 163 57.58 30.14 -18.24
N ALA A 164 58.57 29.48 -17.67
CA ALA A 164 59.72 28.91 -18.41
C ALA A 164 59.35 27.62 -19.15
N GLU A 165 58.35 26.83 -18.71
CA GLU A 165 57.91 25.59 -19.40
C GLU A 165 56.98 25.86 -20.58
N ALA A 166 56.31 27.04 -20.61
CA ALA A 166 55.47 27.44 -21.73
C ALA A 166 56.25 27.83 -22.97
N HIS A 167 57.51 28.28 -22.81
CA HIS A 167 58.36 28.75 -23.93
C HIS A 167 59.07 27.59 -24.66
N ALA A 168 59.29 26.45 -23.96
CA ALA A 168 59.96 25.27 -24.56
C ALA A 168 59.07 24.47 -25.52
N GLN A 169 57.72 24.60 -25.44
CA GLN A 169 56.80 23.87 -26.32
C GLN A 169 56.43 24.62 -27.60
N GLN A 170 56.86 25.86 -27.75
CA GLN A 170 56.58 26.68 -28.96
C GLN A 170 57.67 26.60 -30.04
N VAL A 171 58.85 25.98 -29.70
CA VAL A 171 59.99 25.90 -30.65
C VAL A 171 60.10 24.55 -31.37
N LEU A 172 59.23 23.57 -31.09
CA LEU A 172 59.24 22.26 -31.69
C LEU A 172 57.90 21.96 -32.40
N LYS A 173 57.56 22.78 -33.40
CA LYS A 173 56.67 22.36 -34.50
C LYS A 173 57.30 22.63 -35.82
N PRO A 174 57.46 21.60 -36.68
CA PRO A 174 57.95 21.73 -38.06
C PRO A 174 56.92 22.46 -38.94
#